data_645405ac32f3592a56e76a96e4387443
#
_entry.id   645405ac32f3592a56e76a96e4387443
#
_cell.length_a   1.000
_cell.length_b   1.000
_cell.length_c   1.000
_cell.angle_alpha   90.00
_cell.angle_beta   90.00
_cell.angle_gamma   90.00
#
_symmetry.space_group_name_H-M   'P 1'
#
loop_
_entity.id
_entity.type
_entity.pdbx_description
1 polymer ?
#
loop_
_entity_poly.entity_id
_entity_poly.type
_entity_poly.pdbx_seq_one_letter_code
_entity_poly.pdbx_strand_id
1 'polypeptide(L)'
;MSKVVMFRQKGNFKRTSDFLKRASSLNLDAILNQYGAEGVTALRNATPKKTGTTANSWHYAIQKDADRITITWSNSNIVDGVPIAVILQYGHGTRNGGYVQGVDYINPAMKPIFDKIAQRAWEEVKRE
;
A
#
# COMPACT_ATOMS: atom_id res chain seq x y z
N MET A 1 7.59 16.68 6.48
CA MET A 1 6.77 15.83 5.95
C MET A 1 7.28 14.86 4.97
N SER A 2 7.16 13.69 5.09
CA SER A 2 7.93 12.92 4.26
C SER A 2 7.30 11.62 4.11
N LYS A 3 6.55 11.56 3.09
CA LYS A 3 6.15 10.32 2.55
C LYS A 3 7.27 9.79 1.74
N VAL A 4 7.77 8.71 2.17
CA VAL A 4 8.97 8.21 1.64
C VAL A 4 8.77 7.01 0.76
N VAL A 5 7.81 6.18 1.10
CA VAL A 5 7.35 5.10 0.23
C VAL A 5 5.86 5.26 0.09
N MET A 6 5.41 5.35 -1.14
CA MET A 6 4.00 5.45 -1.43
C MET A 6 3.65 4.45 -2.51
N PHE A 7 2.78 3.49 -2.17
CA PHE A 7 2.25 2.55 -3.12
C PHE A 7 0.80 2.89 -3.35
N ARG A 8 0.46 3.02 -4.61
CA ARG A 8 -0.85 3.50 -4.99
C ARG A 8 -1.45 2.52 -5.96
N GLN A 9 -2.57 1.95 -5.60
CA GLN A 9 -3.36 1.14 -6.50
C GLN A 9 -4.39 2.04 -7.16
N LYS A 10 -4.31 2.13 -8.50
CA LYS A 10 -5.12 3.03 -9.27
C LYS A 10 -5.89 2.23 -10.30
N GLY A 11 -7.16 2.45 -10.41
CA GLY A 11 -7.97 1.83 -11.45
C GLY A 11 -8.77 2.86 -12.20
N ASN A 12 -9.12 2.57 -13.44
CA ASN A 12 -10.06 3.40 -14.18
C ASN A 12 -11.46 2.90 -13.90
N PHE A 13 -12.20 3.65 -13.09
CA PHE A 13 -13.48 3.22 -12.62
C PHE A 13 -14.62 4.02 -13.25
N LYS A 14 -14.58 4.21 -14.57
CA LYS A 14 -15.65 4.96 -15.23
C LYS A 14 -17.03 4.33 -15.00
N ARG A 15 -17.09 3.01 -15.03
CA ARG A 15 -18.31 2.28 -14.67
C ARG A 15 -18.52 2.22 -13.17
N THR A 16 -17.52 2.65 -12.42
CA THR A 16 -17.54 2.54 -10.98
C THR A 16 -17.93 3.84 -10.31
N SER A 17 -18.05 4.96 -11.02
CA SER A 17 -18.53 6.17 -10.37
C SER A 17 -19.96 6.00 -9.87
N ASP A 18 -20.81 5.33 -10.62
CA ASP A 18 -22.16 4.96 -10.18
C ASP A 18 -22.13 3.88 -9.11
N PHE A 19 -21.22 2.94 -9.24
CA PHE A 19 -20.96 1.91 -8.24
C PHE A 19 -20.46 2.54 -6.94
N LEU A 20 -19.54 3.49 -7.01
CA LEU A 20 -18.99 4.14 -5.82
C LEU A 20 -20.02 4.97 -5.09
N LYS A 21 -20.95 5.61 -5.81
CA LYS A 21 -22.07 6.31 -5.20
C LYS A 21 -22.98 5.37 -4.46
N ARG A 22 -23.17 4.16 -4.96
CA ARG A 22 -23.96 3.11 -4.29
C ARG A 22 -23.16 2.41 -3.21
N ALA A 23 -21.87 2.23 -3.42
CA ALA A 23 -20.98 1.56 -2.48
C ALA A 23 -20.81 2.34 -1.18
N SER A 24 -21.03 3.65 -1.19
CA SER A 24 -21.04 4.43 0.04
C SER A 24 -22.16 3.98 0.97
N SER A 25 -23.22 3.37 0.44
CA SER A 25 -24.30 2.82 1.22
C SER A 25 -24.09 1.34 1.58
N LEU A 26 -23.01 0.71 1.08
CA LEU A 26 -22.75 -0.72 1.24
C LEU A 26 -21.54 -1.03 2.14
N ASN A 27 -21.15 -0.09 3.00
CA ASN A 27 -20.00 -0.27 3.89
C ASN A 27 -18.69 -0.60 3.15
N LEU A 28 -18.51 -0.04 1.95
CA LEU A 28 -17.27 -0.22 1.22
C LEU A 28 -16.09 0.30 2.03
N ASP A 29 -16.31 1.31 2.86
CA ASP A 29 -15.28 1.84 3.75
C ASP A 29 -14.74 0.78 4.70
N ALA A 30 -15.62 -0.05 5.27
CA ALA A 30 -15.19 -1.11 6.17
C ALA A 30 -14.32 -2.13 5.42
N ILE A 31 -14.70 -2.47 4.19
CA ILE A 31 -13.96 -3.41 3.35
C ILE A 31 -12.58 -2.85 3.00
N LEU A 32 -12.53 -1.59 2.58
CA LEU A 32 -11.28 -0.94 2.22
C LEU A 32 -10.33 -0.79 3.41
N ASN A 33 -10.88 -0.46 4.58
CA ASN A 33 -10.09 -0.37 5.79
C ASN A 33 -9.57 -1.74 6.22
N GLN A 34 -10.36 -2.79 6.02
CA GLN A 34 -9.91 -4.16 6.28
C GLN A 34 -8.67 -4.49 5.44
N TYR A 35 -8.73 -4.23 4.13
CA TYR A 35 -7.61 -4.55 3.25
C TYR A 35 -6.44 -3.59 3.43
N GLY A 36 -6.70 -2.33 3.79
CA GLY A 36 -5.65 -1.41 4.18
C GLY A 36 -4.84 -1.95 5.35
N ALA A 37 -5.52 -2.41 6.39
CA ALA A 37 -4.89 -2.98 7.57
C ALA A 37 -4.18 -4.31 7.24
N GLU A 38 -4.77 -5.15 6.40
CA GLU A 38 -4.12 -6.39 5.95
C GLU A 38 -2.83 -6.09 5.19
N GLY A 39 -2.85 -5.04 4.36
CA GLY A 39 -1.65 -4.60 3.64
C GLY A 39 -0.55 -4.14 4.58
N VAL A 40 -0.90 -3.40 5.62
CA VAL A 40 0.07 -2.98 6.64
C VAL A 40 0.70 -4.21 7.31
N THR A 41 -0.12 -5.20 7.67
CA THR A 41 0.37 -6.43 8.28
C THR A 41 1.28 -7.21 7.33
N ALA A 42 0.89 -7.31 6.06
CA ALA A 42 1.70 -8.00 5.06
C ALA A 42 3.06 -7.31 4.87
N LEU A 43 3.05 -5.99 4.77
CA LEU A 43 4.29 -5.21 4.61
C LEU A 43 5.16 -5.32 5.86
N ARG A 44 4.56 -5.24 7.04
CA ARG A 44 5.31 -5.40 8.29
C ARG A 44 6.00 -6.75 8.34
N ASN A 45 5.28 -7.81 8.00
CA ASN A 45 5.83 -9.17 8.06
C ASN A 45 6.90 -9.41 6.99
N ALA A 46 6.80 -8.74 5.86
CA ALA A 46 7.75 -8.91 4.75
C ALA A 46 8.99 -8.03 4.88
N THR A 47 8.91 -6.95 5.63
CA THR A 47 10.02 -6.00 5.78
C THR A 47 11.22 -6.67 6.42
N PRO A 48 12.44 -6.57 5.83
CA PRO A 48 13.64 -7.09 6.46
C PRO A 48 13.84 -6.46 7.84
N LYS A 49 13.97 -7.30 8.86
CA LYS A 49 13.95 -6.83 10.24
C LYS A 49 15.34 -6.81 10.85
N LYS A 50 16.06 -5.72 10.73
CA LYS A 50 17.24 -5.54 11.55
C LYS A 50 16.87 -4.97 12.92
N THR A 51 16.01 -3.95 12.95
CA THR A 51 15.63 -3.31 14.19
C THR A 51 14.14 -3.37 14.49
N GLY A 52 13.33 -3.74 13.54
CA GLY A 52 11.89 -3.73 13.65
C GLY A 52 11.24 -2.37 13.47
N THR A 53 12.01 -1.28 13.51
CA THR A 53 11.47 0.07 13.39
C THR A 53 10.79 0.28 12.03
N THR A 54 11.46 -0.10 10.95
CA THR A 54 10.89 0.03 9.61
C THR A 54 9.63 -0.83 9.47
N ALA A 55 9.69 -2.07 9.95
CA ALA A 55 8.55 -2.98 9.87
C ALA A 55 7.32 -2.41 10.60
N ASN A 56 7.54 -1.69 11.70
CA ASN A 56 6.45 -1.15 12.51
C ASN A 56 6.02 0.26 12.11
N SER A 57 6.57 0.80 11.03
CA SER A 57 6.28 2.17 10.59
C SER A 57 5.38 2.24 9.35
N TRP A 58 4.76 1.14 8.97
CA TRP A 58 3.83 1.12 7.85
C TRP A 58 2.46 1.65 8.25
N HIS A 59 1.87 2.44 7.36
CA HIS A 59 0.53 3.03 7.54
C HIS A 59 -0.22 2.97 6.22
N TYR A 60 -1.53 3.08 6.27
CA TYR A 60 -2.33 3.22 5.08
C TYR A 60 -3.28 4.41 5.21
N ALA A 61 -3.70 4.94 4.08
CA ALA A 61 -4.71 5.99 4.01
C ALA A 61 -5.61 5.74 2.82
N ILE A 62 -6.85 6.14 2.94
CA ILE A 62 -7.85 6.01 1.89
C ILE A 62 -8.33 7.40 1.52
N GLN A 63 -8.31 7.69 0.21
CA GLN A 63 -8.85 8.94 -0.33
C GLN A 63 -9.96 8.62 -1.30
N LYS A 64 -11.04 9.36 -1.21
CA LYS A 64 -12.18 9.24 -2.12
C LYS A 64 -12.39 10.54 -2.84
N ASP A 65 -12.37 10.47 -4.16
CA ASP A 65 -12.76 11.56 -5.03
C ASP A 65 -14.09 11.20 -5.70
N ALA A 66 -14.60 12.08 -6.58
CA ALA A 66 -15.89 11.86 -7.22
C ALA A 66 -15.96 10.57 -8.03
N ASP A 67 -14.84 10.16 -8.64
CA ASP A 67 -14.79 9.02 -9.56
C ASP A 67 -13.64 8.03 -9.25
N ARG A 68 -13.03 8.13 -8.05
CA ARG A 68 -11.83 7.37 -7.75
C ARG A 68 -11.69 7.11 -6.26
N ILE A 69 -11.28 5.90 -5.91
CA ILE A 69 -10.81 5.58 -4.56
C ILE A 69 -9.35 5.22 -4.66
N THR A 70 -8.53 5.81 -3.79
CA THR A 70 -7.10 5.53 -3.73
C THR A 70 -6.74 5.03 -2.34
N ILE A 71 -6.08 3.88 -2.26
CA ILE A 71 -5.48 3.40 -1.03
C ILE A 71 -3.98 3.60 -1.16
N THR A 72 -3.38 4.26 -0.19
CA THR A 72 -1.94 4.51 -0.18
C THR A 72 -1.34 3.88 1.05
N TRP A 73 -0.29 3.08 0.86
CA TRP A 73 0.53 2.57 1.97
C TRP A 73 1.82 3.35 1.99
N SER A 74 2.22 3.79 3.17
CA SER A 74 3.44 4.59 3.33
C SER A 74 4.19 4.16 4.58
N ASN A 75 5.49 4.42 4.58
CA ASN A 75 6.35 4.11 5.73
C ASN A 75 7.00 5.40 6.24
N SER A 76 6.86 5.64 7.53
CA SER A 76 7.32 6.89 8.15
C SER A 76 8.76 6.82 8.68
N ASN A 77 9.43 5.68 8.53
CA ASN A 77 10.80 5.56 9.06
C ASN A 77 11.81 6.20 8.12
N ILE A 78 12.23 7.40 8.49
CA ILE A 78 13.22 8.17 7.75
C ILE A 78 14.36 8.47 8.71
N VAL A 79 15.59 8.12 8.33
CA VAL A 79 16.78 8.34 9.13
C VAL A 79 17.75 9.21 8.34
N ASP A 80 18.07 10.38 8.89
CA ASP A 80 18.95 11.36 8.23
C ASP A 80 18.50 11.68 6.80
N GLY A 81 17.18 11.85 6.63
CA GLY A 81 16.58 12.12 5.31
C GLY A 81 16.49 10.90 4.41
N VAL A 82 16.91 9.73 4.88
CA VAL A 82 16.93 8.51 4.06
C VAL A 82 15.69 7.66 4.36
N PRO A 83 14.89 7.34 3.32
CA PRO A 83 13.73 6.48 3.47
C PRO A 83 14.17 5.01 3.54
N ILE A 84 14.18 4.48 4.73
CA ILE A 84 14.72 3.15 4.98
C ILE A 84 13.96 2.07 4.20
N ALA A 85 12.63 2.13 4.18
CA ALA A 85 11.84 1.12 3.47
C ALA A 85 12.15 1.10 1.97
N VAL A 86 12.46 2.26 1.39
CA VAL A 86 12.81 2.36 -0.03
C VAL A 86 14.17 1.72 -0.31
N ILE A 87 15.18 2.04 0.49
CA ILE A 87 16.51 1.48 0.25
C ILE A 87 16.58 -0.02 0.50
N LEU A 88 15.73 -0.55 1.38
CA LEU A 88 15.61 -2.00 1.57
C LEU A 88 15.06 -2.67 0.32
N GLN A 89 14.10 -2.02 -0.34
CA GLN A 89 13.48 -2.55 -1.55
C GLN A 89 14.41 -2.47 -2.76
N TYR A 90 15.04 -1.32 -2.97
CA TYR A 90 15.75 -1.04 -4.21
C TYR A 90 17.28 -1.09 -4.11
N GLY A 91 17.80 -1.12 -2.88
CA GLY A 91 19.22 -1.05 -2.66
C GLY A 91 19.73 0.39 -2.66
N HIS A 92 21.00 0.56 -2.36
CA HIS A 92 21.60 1.89 -2.28
C HIS A 92 23.12 1.83 -2.35
N GLY A 93 23.72 2.92 -2.79
CA GLY A 93 25.17 3.09 -2.74
C GLY A 93 25.64 3.40 -1.33
N THR A 94 26.89 3.09 -1.04
CA THR A 94 27.52 3.37 0.25
C THR A 94 28.57 4.48 0.10
N ARG A 95 28.99 5.06 1.23
CA ARG A 95 30.01 6.12 1.23
C ARG A 95 31.32 5.70 0.61
N ASN A 96 31.64 4.41 0.67
CA ASN A 96 32.93 3.88 0.20
C ASN A 96 32.89 3.42 -1.25
N GLY A 97 31.86 3.82 -2.00
CA GLY A 97 31.72 3.44 -3.39
C GLY A 97 31.13 2.04 -3.60
N GLY A 98 30.77 1.36 -2.53
CA GLY A 98 30.09 0.08 -2.61
C GLY A 98 28.59 0.20 -2.87
N TYR A 99 27.91 -0.93 -2.92
CA TYR A 99 26.47 -0.97 -3.12
C TYR A 99 25.84 -2.07 -2.29
N VAL A 100 24.69 -1.77 -1.66
CA VAL A 100 23.91 -2.75 -0.94
C VAL A 100 22.75 -3.16 -1.83
N GLN A 101 22.65 -4.44 -2.12
CA GLN A 101 21.60 -4.99 -2.97
C GLN A 101 20.25 -4.90 -2.27
N GLY A 102 19.24 -4.44 -3.01
CA GLY A 102 17.86 -4.45 -2.51
C GLY A 102 17.23 -5.83 -2.59
N VAL A 103 16.14 -6.00 -1.84
CA VAL A 103 15.33 -7.21 -1.86
C VAL A 103 13.89 -6.80 -2.17
N ASP A 104 13.34 -7.35 -3.23
CA ASP A 104 11.94 -7.08 -3.60
C ASP A 104 11.03 -7.76 -2.59
N TYR A 105 10.66 -7.06 -1.53
CA TYR A 105 9.76 -7.58 -0.50
C TYR A 105 8.36 -6.99 -0.60
N ILE A 106 8.25 -5.77 -1.14
CA ILE A 106 6.99 -5.03 -1.16
C ILE A 106 6.02 -5.63 -2.17
N ASN A 107 6.49 -5.87 -3.40
CA ASN A 107 5.62 -6.37 -4.46
C ASN A 107 5.03 -7.75 -4.14
N PRO A 108 5.81 -8.74 -3.70
CA PRO A 108 5.22 -10.02 -3.31
C PRO A 108 4.26 -9.92 -2.13
N ALA A 109 4.55 -9.03 -1.17
CA ALA A 109 3.68 -8.86 -0.01
C ALA A 109 2.32 -8.28 -0.41
N MET A 110 2.31 -7.33 -1.34
CA MET A 110 1.11 -6.59 -1.70
C MET A 110 0.29 -7.26 -2.79
N LYS A 111 0.87 -8.16 -3.57
CA LYS A 111 0.14 -8.83 -4.65
C LYS A 111 -1.13 -9.53 -4.17
N PRO A 112 -1.09 -10.35 -3.11
CA PRO A 112 -2.34 -10.98 -2.62
C PRO A 112 -3.35 -9.95 -2.13
N ILE A 113 -2.89 -8.84 -1.55
CA ILE A 113 -3.78 -7.78 -1.07
C ILE A 113 -4.51 -7.12 -2.25
N PHE A 114 -3.77 -6.77 -3.30
CA PHE A 114 -4.36 -6.19 -4.51
C PHE A 114 -5.34 -7.16 -5.17
N ASP A 115 -5.00 -8.44 -5.22
CA ASP A 115 -5.87 -9.47 -5.79
C ASP A 115 -7.18 -9.58 -5.00
N LYS A 116 -7.12 -9.53 -3.68
CA LYS A 116 -8.31 -9.55 -2.82
C LYS A 116 -9.19 -8.33 -3.02
N ILE A 117 -8.59 -7.15 -3.13
CA ILE A 117 -9.33 -5.92 -3.37
C ILE A 117 -10.05 -5.99 -4.72
N ALA A 118 -9.34 -6.41 -5.76
CA ALA A 118 -9.92 -6.53 -7.08
C ALA A 118 -11.05 -7.54 -7.12
N GLN A 119 -10.86 -8.70 -6.48
CA GLN A 119 -11.87 -9.74 -6.41
C GLN A 119 -13.12 -9.24 -5.66
N ARG A 120 -12.92 -8.55 -4.55
CA ARG A 120 -14.03 -8.04 -3.75
C ARG A 120 -14.80 -6.97 -4.48
N ALA A 121 -14.09 -6.07 -5.18
CA ALA A 121 -14.72 -5.04 -5.98
C ALA A 121 -15.56 -5.66 -7.11
N TRP A 122 -15.03 -6.71 -7.74
CA TRP A 122 -15.73 -7.42 -8.80
C TRP A 122 -17.02 -8.09 -8.27
N GLU A 123 -16.94 -8.71 -7.09
CA GLU A 123 -18.10 -9.33 -6.47
C GLU A 123 -19.20 -8.32 -6.18
N GLU A 124 -18.85 -7.14 -5.71
CA GLU A 124 -19.83 -6.09 -5.44
C GLU A 124 -20.49 -5.59 -6.73
N VAL A 125 -19.73 -5.48 -7.82
CA VAL A 125 -20.28 -5.11 -9.12
C VAL A 125 -21.26 -6.18 -9.62
N LYS A 126 -20.96 -7.45 -9.42
CA LYS A 126 -21.82 -8.55 -9.89
C LYS A 126 -23.13 -8.65 -9.14
N ARG A 127 -23.21 -8.14 -7.94
CA ARG A 127 -24.45 -8.17 -7.15
C ARG A 127 -25.54 -7.27 -7.71
N GLU A 128 -25.22 -6.49 -8.67
CA GLU A 128 -26.16 -5.65 -9.37
C GLU A 128 -26.57 -6.29 -10.70
#